data_bb4228cbc92bd2905767e132a53b1a23
#
_entry.id   bb4228cbc92bd2905767e132a53b1a23
#
_cell.length_a   1.000
_cell.length_b   1.000
_cell.length_c   1.000
_cell.angle_alpha   90.00
_cell.angle_beta   90.00
_cell.angle_gamma   90.00
#
_symmetry.space_group_name_H-M   'P 1'
#
loop_
_entity.id
_entity.type
_entity.pdbx_description
1 polymer ?
#
loop_
_entity_poly.entity_id
_entity_poly.type
_entity_poly.pdbx_seq_one_letter_code
_entity_poly.pdbx_strand_id
1 'polypeptide(L)'
;MNILVAEDEALIALWLSTLIEEAGHRLVGTCKSLEEAKRLSAANSPEMGIIDLRLGNKRCGASIDAHLAEAFGTTSIYLTANRAFAHTYRRRAIGFIEKPIDGRAVLEAMAHVEDLRRGLIPPAPQHLNLFAPIGAAAALRLKSQTG
;
A
#
# COMPACT_ATOMS: atom_id res chain seq x y z
N MET A 1 -1.14 -7.34 10.13
CA MET A 1 -0.32 -6.13 9.83
C MET A 1 -1.07 -4.86 10.24
N ASN A 2 -0.31 -3.79 10.50
CA ASN A 2 -0.82 -2.43 10.64
C ASN A 2 -0.89 -1.79 9.24
N ILE A 3 -2.06 -1.36 8.81
CA ILE A 3 -2.29 -0.84 7.45
C ILE A 3 -2.80 0.59 7.51
N LEU A 4 -2.19 1.48 6.75
CA LEU A 4 -2.63 2.86 6.56
C LEU A 4 -3.25 3.01 5.17
N VAL A 5 -4.38 3.71 5.09
CA VAL A 5 -5.08 4.01 3.84
C VAL A 5 -4.98 5.51 3.55
N ALA A 6 -4.53 5.86 2.35
CA ALA A 6 -4.58 7.22 1.82
C ALA A 6 -5.61 7.27 0.69
N GLU A 7 -6.78 7.81 0.97
CA GLU A 7 -7.93 7.90 0.06
C GLU A 7 -8.82 9.07 0.48
N ASP A 8 -9.19 9.93 -0.46
CA ASP A 8 -10.02 11.10 -0.20
C ASP A 8 -11.52 10.88 -0.39
N GLU A 9 -11.93 9.84 -1.11
CA GLU A 9 -13.32 9.45 -1.23
C GLU A 9 -13.77 8.68 0.02
N ALA A 10 -14.64 9.29 0.82
CA ALA A 10 -15.04 8.74 2.12
C ALA A 10 -15.65 7.32 2.04
N LEU A 11 -16.45 7.04 1.01
CA LEU A 11 -17.05 5.72 0.84
C LEU A 11 -16.02 4.65 0.48
N ILE A 12 -15.04 4.98 -0.35
CA ILE A 12 -13.96 4.07 -0.70
C ILE A 12 -13.07 3.82 0.53
N ALA A 13 -12.72 4.88 1.25
CA ALA A 13 -11.93 4.76 2.48
C ALA A 13 -12.63 3.89 3.54
N LEU A 14 -13.94 4.05 3.73
CA LEU A 14 -14.73 3.22 4.65
C LEU A 14 -14.77 1.77 4.20
N TRP A 15 -15.01 1.52 2.93
CA TRP A 15 -15.04 0.16 2.38
C TRP A 15 -13.69 -0.55 2.50
N LEU A 16 -12.59 0.13 2.18
CA LEU A 16 -11.23 -0.40 2.38
C LEU A 16 -10.96 -0.70 3.85
N SER A 17 -11.39 0.18 4.76
CA SER A 17 -11.25 -0.02 6.20
C SER A 17 -11.95 -1.29 6.66
N THR A 18 -13.17 -1.52 6.19
CA THR A 18 -13.94 -2.73 6.47
C THR A 18 -13.23 -3.99 5.97
N LEU A 19 -12.75 -3.98 4.73
CA LEU A 19 -11.99 -5.11 4.16
C LEU A 19 -10.74 -5.45 4.97
N ILE A 20 -10.00 -4.42 5.41
CA ILE A 20 -8.79 -4.57 6.20
C ILE A 20 -9.09 -5.26 7.53
N GLU A 21 -10.12 -4.80 8.23
CA GLU A 21 -10.51 -5.36 9.53
C GLU A 21 -11.09 -6.76 9.41
N GLU A 22 -11.94 -7.01 8.41
CA GLU A 22 -12.49 -8.35 8.13
C GLU A 22 -11.41 -9.37 7.75
N ALA A 23 -10.34 -8.93 7.10
CA ALA A 23 -9.18 -9.76 6.80
C ALA A 23 -8.26 -10.02 8.02
N GLY A 24 -8.60 -9.51 9.19
CA GLY A 24 -7.85 -9.71 10.44
C GLY A 24 -6.65 -8.78 10.60
N HIS A 25 -6.56 -7.71 9.83
CA HIS A 25 -5.52 -6.70 9.95
C HIS A 25 -5.99 -5.49 10.77
N ARG A 26 -5.04 -4.69 11.23
CA ARG A 26 -5.32 -3.48 12.00
C ARG A 26 -5.25 -2.25 11.10
N LEU A 27 -6.33 -1.49 11.06
CA LEU A 27 -6.35 -0.19 10.42
C LEU A 27 -5.61 0.84 11.31
N VAL A 28 -4.56 1.45 10.80
CA VAL A 28 -3.86 2.58 11.45
C VAL A 28 -4.73 3.83 11.38
N GLY A 29 -5.35 4.04 10.24
CA GLY A 29 -6.27 5.13 9.97
C GLY A 29 -6.37 5.42 8.46
N THR A 30 -7.25 6.35 8.13
CA THR A 30 -7.41 6.88 6.78
C THR A 30 -6.94 8.32 6.73
N CYS A 31 -6.24 8.72 5.69
CA CYS A 31 -5.72 10.07 5.51
C CYS A 31 -5.96 10.61 4.10
N LYS A 32 -5.96 11.92 3.99
CA LYS A 32 -6.13 12.66 2.73
C LYS A 32 -4.94 13.56 2.40
N SER A 33 -3.97 13.63 3.32
CA SER A 33 -2.81 14.50 3.19
C SER A 33 -1.57 13.89 3.83
N LEU A 34 -0.40 14.41 3.46
CA LEU A 34 0.87 14.01 4.06
C LEU A 34 0.91 14.32 5.57
N GLU A 35 0.33 15.43 6.01
CA GLU A 35 0.31 15.81 7.44
C GLU A 35 -0.52 14.81 8.26
N GLU A 36 -1.69 14.42 7.76
CA GLU A 36 -2.51 13.39 8.40
C GLU A 36 -1.78 12.05 8.44
N ALA A 37 -1.14 11.66 7.34
CA ALA A 37 -0.35 10.43 7.27
C ALA A 37 0.78 10.42 8.31
N LYS A 38 1.51 11.52 8.45
CA LYS A 38 2.58 11.68 9.44
C LYS A 38 2.05 11.52 10.87
N ARG A 39 0.93 12.14 11.16
CA ARG A 39 0.30 12.08 12.50
C ARG A 39 -0.15 10.64 12.83
N LEU A 40 -0.84 9.98 11.91
CA LEU A 40 -1.34 8.63 12.12
C LEU A 40 -0.22 7.60 12.23
N SER A 41 0.78 7.70 11.38
CA SER A 41 1.91 6.76 11.36
C SER A 41 2.84 6.91 12.57
N ALA A 42 2.97 8.09 13.13
CA ALA A 42 3.76 8.31 14.34
C ALA A 42 3.21 7.55 15.55
N ALA A 43 1.89 7.41 15.66
CA ALA A 43 1.23 6.69 16.74
C ALA A 43 1.28 5.16 16.56
N ASN A 44 1.21 4.69 15.31
CA ASN A 44 1.19 3.26 14.98
C ASN A 44 1.92 3.04 13.66
N SER A 45 3.13 2.56 13.71
CA SER A 45 3.97 2.30 12.53
C SER A 45 3.26 1.39 11.52
N PRO A 46 2.92 1.88 10.32
CA PRO A 46 2.28 1.06 9.32
C PRO A 46 3.29 0.13 8.64
N GLU A 47 2.89 -1.13 8.50
CA GLU A 47 3.65 -2.14 7.77
C GLU A 47 3.29 -2.14 6.29
N MET A 48 2.04 -1.78 5.98
CA MET A 48 1.52 -1.68 4.62
C MET A 48 0.79 -0.36 4.40
N GLY A 49 0.94 0.21 3.20
CA GLY A 49 0.18 1.35 2.71
C GLY A 49 -0.70 0.98 1.52
N ILE A 50 -1.97 1.37 1.56
CA ILE A 50 -2.87 1.36 0.40
C ILE A 50 -3.11 2.81 0.03
N ILE A 51 -2.55 3.25 -1.09
CA ILE A 51 -2.36 4.67 -1.36
C ILE A 51 -2.94 5.07 -2.72
N ASP A 52 -3.99 5.90 -2.72
CA ASP A 52 -4.41 6.58 -3.92
C ASP A 52 -3.34 7.60 -4.36
N LEU A 53 -2.86 7.47 -5.59
CA LEU A 53 -1.87 8.40 -6.14
C LEU A 53 -2.41 9.80 -6.35
N ARG A 54 -3.72 9.94 -6.50
CA ARG A 54 -4.41 11.23 -6.59
C ARG A 54 -5.30 11.45 -5.37
N LEU A 55 -4.91 12.40 -4.53
CA LEU A 55 -5.70 12.84 -3.39
C LEU A 55 -6.24 14.25 -3.68
N GLY A 56 -7.55 14.34 -3.95
CA GLY A 56 -8.19 15.55 -4.45
C GLY A 56 -7.60 15.96 -5.81
N ASN A 57 -7.25 17.23 -5.94
CA ASN A 57 -6.59 17.78 -7.15
C ASN A 57 -5.06 17.68 -7.10
N LYS A 58 -4.50 17.04 -6.06
CA LYS A 58 -3.06 16.97 -5.80
C LYS A 58 -2.52 15.56 -6.05
N ARG A 59 -1.27 15.48 -6.49
CA ARG A 59 -0.53 14.22 -6.65
C ARG A 59 0.25 13.88 -5.38
N CYS A 60 -0.41 13.92 -4.22
CA CYS A 60 0.28 13.79 -2.94
C CYS A 60 0.43 12.34 -2.43
N GLY A 61 -0.19 11.37 -3.09
CA GLY A 61 -0.04 9.96 -2.73
C GLY A 61 1.41 9.49 -2.77
N ALA A 62 2.18 9.90 -3.77
CA ALA A 62 3.60 9.57 -3.87
C ALA A 62 4.45 10.15 -2.73
N SER A 63 4.11 11.33 -2.22
CA SER A 63 4.79 11.94 -1.07
C SER A 63 4.49 11.21 0.23
N ILE A 64 3.25 10.73 0.40
CA ILE A 64 2.85 9.90 1.52
C ILE A 64 3.64 8.59 1.50
N ASP A 65 3.69 7.92 0.36
CA ASP A 65 4.43 6.69 0.19
C ASP A 65 5.92 6.86 0.51
N ALA A 66 6.55 7.92 -0.01
CA ALA A 66 7.94 8.22 0.28
C ALA A 66 8.19 8.36 1.79
N HIS A 67 7.35 9.10 2.49
CA HIS A 67 7.45 9.26 3.94
C HIS A 67 7.29 7.94 4.68
N LEU A 68 6.28 7.15 4.34
CA LEU A 68 6.03 5.87 5.00
C LEU A 68 7.16 4.87 4.76
N ALA A 69 7.68 4.81 3.55
CA ALA A 69 8.81 3.93 3.22
C ALA A 69 10.10 4.32 3.96
N GLU A 70 10.41 5.61 3.99
CA GLU A 70 11.64 6.13 4.63
C GLU A 70 11.60 6.05 6.15
N ALA A 71 10.46 6.39 6.76
CA ALA A 71 10.34 6.45 8.21
C ALA A 71 10.03 5.09 8.86
N PHE A 72 9.33 4.20 8.18
CA PHE A 72 8.79 2.97 8.77
C PHE A 72 9.10 1.69 7.98
N GLY A 73 9.70 1.78 6.80
CA GLY A 73 9.90 0.62 5.93
C GLY A 73 8.57 0.03 5.42
N THR A 74 7.55 0.86 5.28
CA THR A 74 6.22 0.47 4.83
C THR A 74 6.28 -0.07 3.40
N THR A 75 5.59 -1.17 3.15
CA THR A 75 5.39 -1.73 1.81
C THR A 75 4.07 -1.24 1.25
N SER A 76 4.09 -0.55 0.11
CA SER A 76 2.88 0.07 -0.43
C SER A 76 2.38 -0.59 -1.71
N ILE A 77 1.08 -0.48 -1.93
CA ILE A 77 0.41 -0.63 -3.21
C ILE A 77 -0.32 0.66 -3.57
N TYR A 78 -0.43 0.94 -4.85
CA TYR A 78 -1.13 2.13 -5.33
C TYR A 78 -2.54 1.81 -5.80
N LEU A 79 -3.44 2.77 -5.61
CA LEU A 79 -4.74 2.82 -6.26
C LEU A 79 -4.66 3.89 -7.36
N THR A 80 -5.08 3.58 -8.57
CA THR A 80 -4.98 4.52 -9.68
C THR A 80 -6.01 4.26 -10.76
N ALA A 81 -6.52 5.33 -11.37
CA ALA A 81 -7.29 5.26 -12.61
C ALA A 81 -6.39 5.31 -13.86
N ASN A 82 -5.08 5.55 -13.67
CA ASN A 82 -4.13 5.70 -14.76
C ASN A 82 -2.89 4.82 -14.53
N ARG A 83 -2.83 3.73 -15.24
CA ARG A 83 -1.76 2.74 -15.24
C ARG A 83 -0.39 3.34 -15.56
N ALA A 84 -0.29 4.22 -16.56
CA ALA A 84 0.95 4.89 -16.92
C ALA A 84 1.46 5.80 -15.80
N PHE A 85 0.55 6.45 -15.08
CA PHE A 85 0.88 7.28 -13.93
C PHE A 85 1.43 6.44 -12.76
N ALA A 86 0.85 5.28 -12.51
CA ALA A 86 1.38 4.35 -11.50
C ALA A 86 2.81 3.90 -11.84
N HIS A 87 3.10 3.61 -13.10
CA HIS A 87 4.44 3.19 -13.55
C HIS A 87 5.51 4.28 -13.37
N THR A 88 5.15 5.55 -13.27
CA THR A 88 6.07 6.64 -12.93
C THR A 88 6.70 6.43 -11.55
N TYR A 89 5.97 5.81 -10.62
CA TYR A 89 6.41 5.57 -9.25
C TYR A 89 6.74 4.10 -8.94
N ARG A 90 6.92 3.27 -9.96
CA ARG A 90 7.12 1.81 -9.85
C ARG A 90 8.28 1.34 -8.95
N ARG A 91 9.20 2.22 -8.59
CA ARG A 91 10.33 1.86 -7.73
C ARG A 91 10.04 1.91 -6.25
N ARG A 92 8.89 2.44 -5.85
CA ARG A 92 8.54 2.66 -4.45
C ARG A 92 7.53 1.66 -3.92
N ALA A 93 6.50 1.34 -4.72
CA ALA A 93 5.49 0.35 -4.36
C ALA A 93 5.74 -0.99 -5.06
N ILE A 94 5.13 -2.05 -4.57
CA ILE A 94 5.24 -3.38 -5.19
C ILE A 94 4.32 -3.53 -6.41
N GLY A 95 3.24 -2.76 -6.47
CA GLY A 95 2.26 -2.86 -7.54
C GLY A 95 1.13 -1.86 -7.39
N PHE A 96 0.09 -2.05 -8.17
CA PHE A 96 -1.09 -1.18 -8.17
C PHE A 96 -2.38 -1.95 -8.45
N ILE A 97 -3.48 -1.37 -7.99
CA ILE A 97 -4.84 -1.78 -8.32
C ILE A 97 -5.46 -0.67 -9.17
N GLU A 98 -5.94 -1.04 -10.35
CA GLU A 98 -6.61 -0.11 -11.25
C GLU A 98 -8.05 0.13 -10.81
N LYS A 99 -8.48 1.38 -10.83
CA LYS A 99 -9.88 1.74 -10.53
C LYS A 99 -10.80 1.39 -11.72
N PRO A 100 -12.01 0.86 -11.49
CA PRO A 100 -12.67 0.64 -10.20
C PRO A 100 -12.03 -0.49 -9.40
N ILE A 101 -11.94 -0.31 -8.08
CA ILE A 101 -11.20 -1.22 -7.20
C ILE A 101 -11.96 -2.53 -7.01
N ASP A 102 -11.34 -3.66 -7.36
CA ASP A 102 -11.83 -5.00 -7.05
C ASP A 102 -11.39 -5.41 -5.63
N GLY A 103 -12.34 -5.82 -4.78
CA GLY A 103 -12.04 -6.27 -3.43
C GLY A 103 -11.10 -7.48 -3.38
N ARG A 104 -11.16 -8.36 -4.39
CA ARG A 104 -10.23 -9.49 -4.51
C ARG A 104 -8.79 -9.02 -4.69
N ALA A 105 -8.58 -7.98 -5.47
CA ALA A 105 -7.26 -7.39 -5.65
C ALA A 105 -6.71 -6.81 -4.33
N VAL A 106 -7.57 -6.20 -3.51
CA VAL A 106 -7.19 -5.69 -2.19
C VAL A 106 -6.81 -6.84 -1.24
N LEU A 107 -7.61 -7.89 -1.20
CA LEU A 107 -7.32 -9.07 -0.37
C LEU A 107 -6.02 -9.77 -0.82
N GLU A 108 -5.82 -9.95 -2.12
CA GLU A 108 -4.56 -10.48 -2.66
C GLU A 108 -3.36 -9.60 -2.30
N ALA A 109 -3.51 -8.29 -2.38
CA ALA A 109 -2.44 -7.36 -2.04
C ALA A 109 -2.03 -7.48 -0.57
N MET A 110 -2.99 -7.57 0.34
CA MET A 110 -2.71 -7.76 1.77
C MET A 110 -1.99 -9.08 2.03
N ALA A 111 -2.48 -10.19 1.46
CA ALA A 111 -1.85 -11.50 1.60
C ALA A 111 -0.44 -11.51 1.01
N HIS A 112 -0.26 -10.92 -0.16
CA HIS A 112 1.02 -10.85 -0.86
C HIS A 112 2.07 -10.06 -0.06
N VAL A 113 1.69 -8.89 0.46
CA VAL A 113 2.57 -8.08 1.31
C VAL A 113 2.90 -8.80 2.61
N GLU A 114 1.93 -9.46 3.24
CA GLU A 114 2.16 -10.21 4.47
C GLU A 114 3.18 -11.33 4.26
N ASP A 115 3.05 -12.10 3.18
CA ASP A 115 4.00 -13.16 2.84
C ASP A 115 5.41 -12.61 2.58
N LEU A 116 5.53 -11.54 1.81
CA LEU A 116 6.80 -10.87 1.57
C LEU A 116 7.47 -10.41 2.87
N ARG A 117 6.71 -9.83 3.78
CA ARG A 117 7.23 -9.36 5.07
C ARG A 117 7.67 -10.50 5.97
N ARG A 118 7.10 -11.69 5.80
CA ARG A 118 7.55 -12.94 6.44
C ARG A 118 8.78 -13.56 5.74
N GLY A 119 9.24 -12.96 4.64
CA GLY A 119 10.36 -13.47 3.85
C GLY A 119 10.00 -14.64 2.95
N LEU A 120 8.72 -14.84 2.68
CA LEU A 120 8.22 -15.81 1.73
C LEU A 120 8.22 -15.23 0.31
N ILE A 121 8.19 -16.10 -0.69
CA ILE A 121 7.98 -15.72 -2.10
C ILE A 121 6.57 -16.15 -2.47
N PRO A 122 5.59 -15.26 -2.41
CA PRO A 122 4.22 -15.63 -2.75
C PRO A 122 4.06 -15.89 -4.25
N PRO A 123 3.07 -16.69 -4.66
CA PRO A 123 2.76 -16.87 -6.07
C PRO A 123 2.33 -15.55 -6.71
N ALA A 124 2.43 -15.46 -8.04
CA ALA A 124 1.97 -14.30 -8.76
C ALA A 124 0.46 -14.06 -8.51
N PRO A 125 0.05 -12.85 -8.13
CA PRO A 125 -1.35 -12.54 -7.89
C PRO A 125 -2.14 -12.52 -9.21
N GLN A 126 -3.43 -12.80 -9.14
CA GLN A 126 -4.32 -12.81 -10.30
C GLN A 126 -4.94 -11.44 -10.58
N HIS A 127 -5.21 -10.67 -9.54
CA HIS A 127 -5.95 -9.40 -9.62
C HIS A 127 -5.12 -8.16 -9.25
N LEU A 128 -3.97 -8.36 -8.61
CA LEU A 128 -3.01 -7.30 -8.31
C LEU A 128 -1.99 -7.18 -9.44
N ASN A 129 -1.76 -5.97 -9.94
CA ASN A 129 -0.74 -5.70 -10.94
C ASN A 129 0.60 -5.42 -10.26
N LEU A 130 1.56 -6.33 -10.37
CA LEU A 130 2.92 -6.11 -9.88
C LEU A 130 3.72 -5.26 -10.87
N PHE A 131 4.59 -4.38 -10.37
CA PHE A 131 5.49 -3.57 -11.22
C PHE A 131 6.64 -4.37 -11.80
N ALA A 132 7.15 -5.33 -11.05
CA ALA A 132 8.16 -6.27 -11.52
C ALA A 132 7.98 -7.59 -10.79
N PRO A 133 8.42 -8.70 -11.39
CA PRO A 133 8.56 -9.95 -10.64
C PRO A 133 9.46 -9.68 -9.42
N ILE A 134 9.00 -10.05 -8.24
CA ILE A 134 9.80 -9.89 -7.05
C ILE A 134 10.92 -10.94 -7.11
N GLY A 135 12.08 -10.51 -7.61
CA GLY A 135 13.28 -11.30 -7.55
C GLY A 135 13.85 -11.36 -6.13
N ALA A 136 14.76 -12.30 -5.88
CA ALA A 136 15.44 -12.50 -4.59
C ALA A 136 16.00 -11.20 -3.96
N ALA A 137 16.38 -10.22 -4.78
CA ALA A 137 16.91 -8.93 -4.33
C ALA A 137 15.86 -8.04 -3.61
N ALA A 138 14.59 -8.10 -4.01
CA ALA A 138 13.52 -7.34 -3.33
C ALA A 138 13.14 -8.00 -2.01
N ALA A 139 13.12 -9.32 -1.95
CA ALA A 139 12.92 -10.08 -0.72
C ALA A 139 14.05 -9.84 0.29
N LEU A 140 15.30 -9.65 -0.18
CA LEU A 140 16.45 -9.31 0.67
C LEU A 140 16.34 -7.91 1.28
N ARG A 141 15.83 -6.92 0.52
CA ARG A 141 15.62 -5.56 1.04
C ARG A 141 14.59 -5.51 2.15
N LEU A 142 13.52 -6.30 2.03
CA LEU A 142 12.49 -6.41 3.07
C LEU A 142 13.03 -7.09 4.33
N LYS A 143 13.93 -8.08 4.20
CA LYS A 143 14.59 -8.74 5.34
C LYS A 143 15.57 -7.82 6.08
N SER A 144 16.25 -6.91 5.39
CA SER A 144 17.21 -6.00 6.03
C SER A 144 16.54 -4.89 6.84
N GLN A 145 15.22 -4.66 6.64
CA GLN A 145 14.44 -3.66 7.38
C GLN A 145 13.71 -4.24 8.61
N THR A 146 13.69 -5.56 8.76
CA THR A 146 13.05 -6.27 9.88
C THR A 146 14.06 -6.83 10.89
N GLY A 147 15.34 -6.57 10.66
CA GLY A 147 16.44 -6.94 11.55
C GLY A 147 16.76 -5.88 12.58
#